data_ad7a78366e5a7eb22285ac850b1a650a
#
_entry.id   ad7a78366e5a7eb22285ac850b1a650a
#
_cell.length_a   1.000
_cell.length_b   1.000
_cell.length_c   1.000
_cell.angle_alpha   90.00
_cell.angle_beta   90.00
_cell.angle_gamma   90.00
#
_symmetry.space_group_name_H-M   'P 1'
#
loop_
_entity.id
_entity.type
_entity.pdbx_description
1 polymer ?
#
loop_
_entity_poly.entity_id
_entity_poly.type
_entity_poly.pdbx_seq_one_letter_code
_entity_poly.pdbx_strand_id
1 'polypeptide(L)'
;MDKTVINFRLSELRKARHITQGELAEIVGTSFQTISKWENGITMPDITVLPVLAAFFEVSIDELLGIKPLKGDVYSSEETDSEKFWDNHFEYIMRSRNESWNNDYLGFLIREVWKIDNLVNVLDCGCGYAHFAPMLMKYLPEGSSYTGIDFSSSLTEQAKKLLEKYNIDGKILKGDFLESNFRDKFDIVMCQSVLRHIGDSKAFISKMIDAAVDGGLIICIDTNREIECCGLYIEGMDYGDLCDHSGAIKHWKSELENSKRDYAAAMRNAYVMRELGLADIDIRMSDKVSFVCPEQSNHDTKINDFIDSKSLWYSDVEEAVERLINHGMTRNEAETYVGKTNKICNYLENNKNKVAFTRFKGKTITFGWKRRV
;
A
#
# COMPACT_ATOMS: atom_id res chain seq x y z
N MET A 1 1.38 4.33 -31.86
CA MET A 1 0.33 3.50 -31.25
C MET A 1 1.04 2.36 -30.55
N ASP A 2 1.14 2.42 -29.25
CA ASP A 2 1.66 1.30 -28.46
C ASP A 2 0.69 0.13 -28.61
N LYS A 3 1.24 -1.04 -28.98
CA LYS A 3 0.44 -2.26 -29.08
C LYS A 3 0.05 -2.66 -27.66
N THR A 4 -1.24 -2.62 -27.35
CA THR A 4 -1.76 -3.18 -26.10
C THR A 4 -1.39 -4.66 -26.05
N VAL A 5 -0.59 -5.06 -25.09
CA VAL A 5 -0.22 -6.46 -24.87
C VAL A 5 -1.40 -7.14 -24.19
N ILE A 6 -2.03 -8.10 -24.89
CA ILE A 6 -3.12 -8.91 -24.33
C ILE A 6 -2.49 -10.01 -23.46
N ASN A 7 -2.86 -10.03 -22.18
CA ASN A 7 -2.53 -11.09 -21.23
C ASN A 7 -3.83 -11.84 -20.85
N PHE A 8 -4.19 -12.85 -21.65
CA PHE A 8 -5.48 -13.53 -21.50
C PHE A 8 -5.53 -14.39 -20.22
N ARG A 9 -6.36 -14.00 -19.27
CA ARG A 9 -6.38 -14.52 -17.89
C ARG A 9 -7.28 -15.75 -17.68
N LEU A 10 -7.67 -16.48 -18.74
CA LEU A 10 -8.60 -17.60 -18.68
C LEU A 10 -8.15 -18.70 -17.69
N SER A 11 -6.87 -19.08 -17.74
CA SER A 11 -6.30 -20.11 -16.86
C SER A 11 -6.37 -19.71 -15.38
N GLU A 12 -6.09 -18.45 -15.08
CA GLU A 12 -6.12 -17.87 -13.75
C GLU A 12 -7.54 -17.89 -13.18
N LEU A 13 -8.50 -17.35 -13.91
CA LEU A 13 -9.92 -17.30 -13.51
C LEU A 13 -10.52 -18.69 -13.32
N ARG A 14 -10.19 -19.65 -14.22
CA ARG A 14 -10.65 -21.03 -14.08
C ARG A 14 -10.11 -21.70 -12.82
N LYS A 15 -8.81 -21.53 -12.55
CA LYS A 15 -8.17 -22.11 -11.36
C LYS A 15 -8.75 -21.50 -10.07
N ALA A 16 -9.01 -20.20 -10.06
CA ALA A 16 -9.63 -19.51 -8.92
C ALA A 16 -11.05 -20.05 -8.61
N ARG A 17 -11.77 -20.56 -9.61
CA ARG A 17 -13.07 -21.25 -9.41
C ARG A 17 -12.93 -22.76 -9.17
N HIS A 18 -11.74 -23.29 -9.07
CA HIS A 18 -11.46 -24.72 -8.83
C HIS A 18 -12.08 -25.67 -9.85
N ILE A 19 -12.27 -25.22 -11.10
CA ILE A 19 -12.83 -26.06 -12.19
C ILE A 19 -11.75 -26.52 -13.16
N THR A 20 -11.97 -27.70 -13.76
CA THR A 20 -11.07 -28.27 -14.76
C THR A 20 -11.27 -27.61 -16.14
N GLN A 21 -10.31 -27.78 -17.05
CA GLN A 21 -10.46 -27.35 -18.45
C GLN A 21 -11.62 -28.05 -19.15
N GLY A 22 -11.94 -29.31 -18.77
CA GLY A 22 -13.06 -30.07 -19.29
C GLY A 22 -14.40 -29.45 -18.87
N GLU A 23 -14.58 -29.16 -17.59
CA GLU A 23 -15.79 -28.52 -17.06
C GLU A 23 -16.01 -27.15 -17.70
N LEU A 24 -14.94 -26.35 -17.84
CA LEU A 24 -15.03 -25.07 -18.53
C LEU A 24 -15.45 -25.25 -20.01
N ALA A 25 -14.91 -26.27 -20.68
CA ALA A 25 -15.26 -26.58 -22.06
C ALA A 25 -16.74 -26.89 -22.23
N GLU A 26 -17.33 -27.67 -21.31
CA GLU A 26 -18.78 -27.98 -21.28
C GLU A 26 -19.61 -26.70 -21.06
N ILE A 27 -19.21 -25.85 -20.13
CA ILE A 27 -19.92 -24.59 -19.81
C ILE A 27 -19.96 -23.64 -21.01
N VAL A 28 -18.84 -23.56 -21.75
CA VAL A 28 -18.70 -22.64 -22.89
C VAL A 28 -19.16 -23.25 -24.22
N GLY A 29 -19.45 -24.56 -24.21
CA GLY A 29 -19.88 -25.29 -25.42
C GLY A 29 -18.77 -25.54 -26.43
N THR A 30 -17.54 -25.85 -25.95
CA THR A 30 -16.37 -26.09 -26.78
C THR A 30 -15.63 -27.38 -26.39
N SER A 31 -14.46 -27.64 -26.95
CA SER A 31 -13.64 -28.81 -26.60
C SER A 31 -12.58 -28.47 -25.55
N PHE A 32 -12.17 -29.48 -24.76
CA PHE A 32 -11.01 -29.38 -23.86
C PHE A 32 -9.76 -28.89 -24.59
N GLN A 33 -9.48 -29.38 -25.80
CA GLN A 33 -8.33 -28.96 -26.59
C GLN A 33 -8.39 -27.47 -26.96
N THR A 34 -9.58 -26.93 -27.16
CA THR A 34 -9.80 -25.53 -27.46
C THR A 34 -9.48 -24.66 -26.24
N ILE A 35 -10.00 -25.02 -25.07
CA ILE A 35 -9.69 -24.33 -23.80
C ILE A 35 -8.18 -24.36 -23.54
N SER A 36 -7.55 -25.53 -23.70
CA SER A 36 -6.10 -25.66 -23.50
C SER A 36 -5.29 -24.76 -24.46
N LYS A 37 -5.70 -24.63 -25.73
CA LYS A 37 -5.03 -23.71 -26.67
C LYS A 37 -5.20 -22.25 -26.27
N TRP A 38 -6.37 -21.87 -25.79
CA TRP A 38 -6.63 -20.51 -25.30
C TRP A 38 -5.80 -20.19 -24.05
N GLU A 39 -5.75 -21.10 -23.08
CA GLU A 39 -4.96 -20.90 -21.87
C GLU A 39 -3.45 -20.84 -22.08
N ASN A 40 -2.96 -21.52 -23.13
CA ASN A 40 -1.55 -21.51 -23.51
C ASN A 40 -1.20 -20.42 -24.55
N GLY A 41 -2.15 -19.56 -24.90
CA GLY A 41 -1.94 -18.46 -25.84
C GLY A 41 -1.69 -18.90 -27.30
N ILE A 42 -2.00 -20.16 -27.64
CA ILE A 42 -1.81 -20.69 -29.01
C ILE A 42 -2.88 -20.12 -29.95
N THR A 43 -4.11 -19.95 -29.45
CA THR A 43 -5.22 -19.29 -30.15
C THR A 43 -6.01 -18.45 -29.15
N MET A 44 -6.78 -17.50 -29.68
CA MET A 44 -7.71 -16.71 -28.88
C MET A 44 -9.15 -17.18 -29.13
N PRO A 45 -10.06 -17.02 -28.15
CA PRO A 45 -11.50 -17.23 -28.37
C PRO A 45 -12.02 -16.29 -29.47
N ASP A 46 -13.09 -16.73 -30.14
CA ASP A 46 -13.88 -15.82 -30.98
C ASP A 46 -14.46 -14.69 -30.13
N ILE A 47 -14.59 -13.51 -30.73
CA ILE A 47 -15.12 -12.32 -30.04
C ILE A 47 -16.51 -12.56 -29.42
N THR A 48 -17.30 -13.44 -29.99
CA THR A 48 -18.63 -13.82 -29.50
C THR A 48 -18.59 -14.68 -28.22
N VAL A 49 -17.46 -15.34 -27.96
CA VAL A 49 -17.25 -16.17 -26.76
C VAL A 49 -16.75 -15.36 -25.60
N LEU A 50 -16.07 -14.24 -25.84
CA LEU A 50 -15.53 -13.39 -24.78
C LEU A 50 -16.60 -12.89 -23.79
N PRO A 51 -17.80 -12.43 -24.23
CA PRO A 51 -18.88 -12.06 -23.31
C PRO A 51 -19.39 -13.22 -22.45
N VAL A 52 -19.41 -14.43 -22.99
CA VAL A 52 -19.86 -15.65 -22.28
C VAL A 52 -18.87 -15.99 -21.17
N LEU A 53 -17.57 -15.97 -21.48
CA LEU A 53 -16.49 -16.17 -20.50
C LEU A 53 -16.50 -15.09 -19.43
N ALA A 54 -16.61 -13.82 -19.83
CA ALA A 54 -16.64 -12.69 -18.91
C ALA A 54 -17.82 -12.77 -17.95
N ALA A 55 -19.02 -13.09 -18.46
CA ALA A 55 -20.21 -13.27 -17.63
C ALA A 55 -20.08 -14.47 -16.68
N PHE A 56 -19.54 -15.61 -17.16
CA PHE A 56 -19.34 -16.79 -16.33
C PHE A 56 -18.37 -16.52 -15.18
N PHE A 57 -17.27 -15.80 -15.44
CA PHE A 57 -16.29 -15.45 -14.42
C PHE A 57 -16.65 -14.19 -13.61
N GLU A 58 -17.74 -13.51 -13.95
CA GLU A 58 -18.19 -12.25 -13.32
C GLU A 58 -17.15 -11.12 -13.42
N VAL A 59 -16.46 -11.08 -14.55
CA VAL A 59 -15.46 -10.07 -14.88
C VAL A 59 -15.83 -9.31 -16.15
N SER A 60 -15.25 -8.14 -16.38
CA SER A 60 -15.36 -7.45 -17.67
C SER A 60 -14.48 -8.14 -18.74
N ILE A 61 -14.77 -7.88 -20.01
CA ILE A 61 -13.92 -8.35 -21.11
C ILE A 61 -12.50 -7.78 -20.99
N ASP A 62 -12.35 -6.53 -20.57
CA ASP A 62 -11.06 -5.89 -20.35
C ASP A 62 -10.24 -6.59 -19.26
N GLU A 63 -10.89 -7.04 -18.18
CA GLU A 63 -10.28 -7.83 -17.11
C GLU A 63 -9.89 -9.22 -17.60
N LEU A 64 -10.76 -9.88 -18.37
CA LEU A 64 -10.48 -11.19 -18.96
C LEU A 64 -9.30 -11.14 -19.94
N LEU A 65 -9.16 -10.05 -20.71
CA LEU A 65 -8.06 -9.81 -21.65
C LEU A 65 -6.78 -9.28 -20.97
N GLY A 66 -6.82 -9.03 -19.66
CA GLY A 66 -5.70 -8.46 -18.92
C GLY A 66 -5.38 -7.00 -19.27
N ILE A 67 -6.32 -6.31 -19.92
CA ILE A 67 -6.23 -4.87 -20.24
C ILE A 67 -6.50 -4.05 -18.97
N LYS A 68 -7.43 -4.55 -18.13
CA LYS A 68 -7.69 -4.05 -16.78
C LYS A 68 -7.35 -5.11 -15.74
N PRO A 69 -6.95 -4.74 -14.53
CA PRO A 69 -6.77 -5.68 -13.43
C PRO A 69 -8.12 -6.30 -13.04
N LEU A 70 -8.08 -7.52 -12.47
CA LEU A 70 -9.28 -8.14 -11.87
C LEU A 70 -9.72 -7.34 -10.64
N LYS A 71 -11.03 -7.35 -10.33
CA LYS A 71 -11.58 -6.64 -9.16
C LYS A 71 -10.91 -7.05 -7.83
N GLY A 72 -10.44 -8.28 -7.70
CA GLY A 72 -9.69 -8.76 -6.54
C GLY A 72 -8.22 -8.36 -6.49
N ASP A 73 -7.64 -7.92 -7.62
CA ASP A 73 -6.23 -7.55 -7.74
C ASP A 73 -6.00 -6.05 -7.48
N VAL A 74 -7.05 -5.26 -7.56
CA VAL A 74 -7.04 -3.83 -7.29
C VAL A 74 -7.81 -3.61 -6.01
N TYR A 75 -7.24 -2.78 -5.15
CA TYR A 75 -7.94 -2.21 -4.03
C TYR A 75 -9.28 -1.63 -4.53
N SER A 76 -10.38 -2.34 -4.29
CA SER A 76 -11.71 -1.87 -4.64
C SER A 76 -12.42 -1.37 -3.40
N SER A 77 -13.17 -0.29 -3.55
CA SER A 77 -14.00 0.30 -2.51
C SER A 77 -15.26 -0.50 -2.16
N GLU A 78 -15.55 -1.57 -2.91
CA GLU A 78 -16.63 -2.50 -2.56
C GLU A 78 -16.26 -3.26 -1.29
N GLU A 79 -17.22 -3.57 -0.41
CA GLU A 79 -17.06 -4.37 0.82
C GLU A 79 -16.47 -5.74 0.50
N THR A 80 -15.17 -5.79 0.30
CA THR A 80 -14.41 -6.95 -0.09
C THR A 80 -13.53 -7.42 1.06
N ASP A 81 -12.86 -8.53 0.87
CA ASP A 81 -11.85 -9.08 1.79
C ASP A 81 -10.80 -8.06 2.26
N SER A 82 -10.63 -6.93 1.55
CA SER A 82 -9.72 -5.86 1.95
C SER A 82 -10.23 -5.05 3.16
N GLU A 83 -11.55 -4.78 3.30
CA GLU A 83 -12.09 -4.11 4.51
C GLU A 83 -11.86 -5.02 5.72
N LYS A 84 -12.24 -6.30 5.63
CA LYS A 84 -11.98 -7.30 6.67
C LYS A 84 -10.50 -7.45 6.99
N PHE A 85 -9.64 -7.37 5.97
CA PHE A 85 -8.20 -7.43 6.17
C PHE A 85 -7.72 -6.28 7.06
N TRP A 86 -8.10 -5.04 6.76
CA TRP A 86 -7.69 -3.88 7.55
C TRP A 86 -8.30 -3.87 8.95
N ASP A 87 -9.55 -4.31 9.09
CA ASP A 87 -10.23 -4.44 10.37
C ASP A 87 -9.54 -5.45 11.29
N ASN A 88 -9.16 -6.60 10.76
CA ASN A 88 -8.45 -7.63 11.51
C ASN A 88 -7.01 -7.25 11.87
N HIS A 89 -6.43 -6.25 11.19
CA HIS A 89 -5.05 -5.82 11.40
C HIS A 89 -4.91 -4.45 12.08
N PHE A 90 -5.98 -3.95 12.67
CA PHE A 90 -6.01 -2.62 13.30
C PHE A 90 -4.90 -2.39 14.34
N GLU A 91 -4.66 -3.34 15.25
CA GLU A 91 -3.60 -3.23 16.26
C GLU A 91 -2.20 -3.17 15.64
N TYR A 92 -1.96 -3.97 14.59
CA TYR A 92 -0.72 -3.93 13.83
C TYR A 92 -0.53 -2.56 13.16
N ILE A 93 -1.58 -2.03 12.54
CA ILE A 93 -1.55 -0.71 11.90
C ILE A 93 -1.20 0.37 12.94
N MET A 94 -1.86 0.36 14.09
CA MET A 94 -1.59 1.30 15.19
C MET A 94 -0.12 1.28 15.64
N ARG A 95 0.40 0.08 15.95
CA ARG A 95 1.79 -0.06 16.40
C ARG A 95 2.78 0.38 15.33
N SER A 96 2.61 -0.07 14.08
CA SER A 96 3.52 0.22 12.98
C SER A 96 3.61 1.71 12.63
N ARG A 97 2.53 2.47 12.86
CA ARG A 97 2.45 3.90 12.52
C ARG A 97 3.12 4.80 13.55
N ASN A 98 2.93 4.52 14.84
CA ASN A 98 3.53 5.29 15.93
C ASN A 98 5.07 5.30 15.89
N GLU A 99 5.67 4.28 15.28
CA GLU A 99 7.12 4.15 15.16
C GLU A 99 7.71 4.75 13.88
N SER A 100 6.90 5.41 13.06
CA SER A 100 7.33 5.84 11.72
C SER A 100 7.78 7.29 11.65
N TRP A 101 7.62 8.06 12.73
CA TRP A 101 7.84 9.50 12.75
C TRP A 101 8.60 9.98 13.99
N ASN A 102 9.47 10.98 13.82
CA ASN A 102 9.84 11.89 14.88
C ASN A 102 8.94 13.12 14.81
N ASN A 103 8.31 13.46 15.93
CA ASN A 103 7.31 14.55 15.96
C ASN A 103 7.91 15.92 15.61
N ASP A 104 9.14 16.19 16.04
CA ASP A 104 9.86 17.44 15.76
C ASP A 104 10.15 17.63 14.27
N TYR A 105 10.44 16.54 13.53
CA TYR A 105 10.66 16.63 12.09
C TYR A 105 9.41 17.07 11.33
N LEU A 106 8.23 16.61 11.73
CA LEU A 106 6.98 17.08 11.13
C LEU A 106 6.77 18.58 11.38
N GLY A 107 7.08 19.06 12.60
CA GLY A 107 7.07 20.49 12.90
C GLY A 107 8.06 21.29 12.05
N PHE A 108 9.25 20.73 11.77
CA PHE A 108 10.22 21.32 10.84
C PHE A 108 9.65 21.38 9.41
N LEU A 109 9.05 20.30 8.90
CA LEU A 109 8.46 20.30 7.56
C LEU A 109 7.39 21.38 7.41
N ILE A 110 6.50 21.52 8.40
CA ILE A 110 5.40 22.50 8.37
C ILE A 110 5.96 23.94 8.35
N ARG A 111 6.89 24.27 9.25
CA ARG A 111 7.37 25.62 9.40
C ARG A 111 8.44 26.02 8.38
N GLU A 112 9.42 25.16 8.16
CA GLU A 112 10.62 25.52 7.38
C GLU A 112 10.54 25.11 5.92
N VAL A 113 9.84 24.01 5.61
CA VAL A 113 9.77 23.48 4.25
C VAL A 113 8.48 23.92 3.56
N TRP A 114 7.33 23.67 4.17
CA TRP A 114 6.02 24.01 3.60
C TRP A 114 5.58 25.44 3.93
N LYS A 115 6.19 26.08 4.95
CA LYS A 115 5.95 27.47 5.37
C LYS A 115 4.48 27.78 5.59
N ILE A 116 3.82 26.91 6.38
CA ILE A 116 2.40 27.03 6.67
C ILE A 116 2.22 27.93 7.90
N ASP A 117 1.92 29.20 7.65
CA ASP A 117 1.79 30.24 8.68
C ASP A 117 0.33 30.68 8.89
N ASN A 118 -0.58 30.30 8.00
CA ASN A 118 -2.00 30.64 8.06
C ASN A 118 -2.87 29.43 8.33
N LEU A 119 -4.11 29.67 8.76
CA LEU A 119 -5.12 28.63 8.91
C LEU A 119 -5.28 27.82 7.62
N VAL A 120 -5.35 26.51 7.75
CA VAL A 120 -5.48 25.59 6.62
C VAL A 120 -6.55 24.56 6.86
N ASN A 121 -7.24 24.18 5.78
CA ASN A 121 -8.13 23.02 5.74
C ASN A 121 -7.39 21.85 5.11
N VAL A 122 -7.31 20.74 5.84
CA VAL A 122 -6.60 19.53 5.42
C VAL A 122 -7.59 18.48 4.94
N LEU A 123 -7.30 17.85 3.79
CA LEU A 123 -7.95 16.61 3.34
C LEU A 123 -6.94 15.46 3.37
N ASP A 124 -7.25 14.39 4.11
CA ASP A 124 -6.48 13.16 4.16
C ASP A 124 -7.22 12.04 3.40
N CYS A 125 -6.70 11.67 2.24
CA CYS A 125 -7.30 10.72 1.30
C CYS A 125 -6.83 9.30 1.62
N GLY A 126 -7.74 8.42 2.07
CA GLY A 126 -7.41 7.11 2.62
C GLY A 126 -6.82 7.24 4.03
N CYS A 127 -7.52 7.99 4.90
CA CYS A 127 -7.02 8.37 6.23
C CYS A 127 -6.90 7.18 7.21
N GLY A 128 -7.53 6.04 6.90
CA GLY A 128 -7.64 4.92 7.83
C GLY A 128 -8.28 5.37 9.15
N TYR A 129 -7.63 5.07 10.27
CA TYR A 129 -8.08 5.54 11.60
C TYR A 129 -7.55 6.94 11.96
N ALA A 130 -7.13 7.73 10.97
CA ALA A 130 -6.65 9.12 11.09
C ALA A 130 -5.46 9.29 12.06
N HIS A 131 -4.57 8.31 12.17
CA HIS A 131 -3.43 8.33 13.11
C HIS A 131 -2.49 9.51 12.93
N PHE A 132 -2.46 10.08 11.72
CA PHE A 132 -1.58 11.21 11.39
C PHE A 132 -2.17 12.55 11.82
N ALA A 133 -3.50 12.64 11.98
CA ALA A 133 -4.17 13.87 12.36
C ALA A 133 -3.64 14.49 13.66
N PRO A 134 -3.50 13.77 14.79
CA PRO A 134 -2.98 14.36 16.03
C PRO A 134 -1.54 14.87 15.90
N MET A 135 -0.74 14.24 15.05
CA MET A 135 0.64 14.63 14.82
C MET A 135 0.74 15.88 13.95
N LEU A 136 -0.07 15.93 12.88
CA LEU A 136 -0.09 17.04 11.93
C LEU A 136 -0.72 18.29 12.55
N MET A 137 -1.93 18.14 13.09
CA MET A 137 -2.72 19.26 13.63
C MET A 137 -2.02 19.97 14.81
N LYS A 138 -1.20 19.25 15.57
CA LYS A 138 -0.40 19.83 16.66
C LYS A 138 0.52 20.97 16.18
N TYR A 139 1.00 20.92 14.95
CA TYR A 139 1.98 21.87 14.42
C TYR A 139 1.38 22.87 13.42
N LEU A 140 0.13 22.65 13.00
CA LEU A 140 -0.58 23.62 12.16
C LEU A 140 -1.10 24.80 13.00
N PRO A 141 -1.33 25.96 12.40
CA PRO A 141 -1.91 27.12 13.08
C PRO A 141 -3.25 26.77 13.75
N GLU A 142 -3.47 27.33 14.96
CA GLU A 142 -4.71 27.15 15.72
C GLU A 142 -5.93 27.59 14.90
N GLY A 143 -6.98 26.77 14.88
CA GLY A 143 -8.17 26.95 14.06
C GLY A 143 -8.10 26.29 12.69
N SER A 144 -6.99 25.61 12.33
CA SER A 144 -6.96 24.74 11.15
C SER A 144 -7.87 23.54 11.34
N SER A 145 -8.46 23.03 10.24
CA SER A 145 -9.42 21.93 10.26
C SER A 145 -8.92 20.68 9.52
N TYR A 146 -9.44 19.51 9.91
CA TYR A 146 -9.09 18.22 9.31
C TYR A 146 -10.31 17.53 8.73
N THR A 147 -10.21 17.04 7.50
CA THR A 147 -11.18 16.14 6.89
C THR A 147 -10.47 14.86 6.48
N GLY A 148 -10.88 13.72 7.03
CA GLY A 148 -10.41 12.40 6.58
C GLY A 148 -11.48 11.72 5.75
N ILE A 149 -11.07 10.98 4.71
CA ILE A 149 -11.95 10.08 3.98
C ILE A 149 -11.32 8.70 3.89
N ASP A 150 -12.10 7.66 4.21
CA ASP A 150 -11.70 6.26 4.05
C ASP A 150 -12.93 5.40 3.73
N PHE A 151 -12.74 4.30 2.99
CA PHE A 151 -13.84 3.42 2.62
C PHE A 151 -14.21 2.43 3.73
N SER A 152 -13.26 2.10 4.66
CA SER A 152 -13.50 1.16 5.77
C SER A 152 -14.38 1.77 6.85
N SER A 153 -15.49 1.10 7.14
CA SER A 153 -16.41 1.48 8.22
C SER A 153 -15.75 1.45 9.58
N SER A 154 -15.00 0.40 9.87
CA SER A 154 -14.35 0.20 11.17
C SER A 154 -13.25 1.23 11.39
N LEU A 155 -12.39 1.49 10.39
CA LEU A 155 -11.33 2.49 10.50
C LEU A 155 -11.89 3.91 10.65
N THR A 156 -12.95 4.25 9.92
CA THR A 156 -13.59 5.57 10.04
C THR A 156 -14.23 5.81 11.42
N GLU A 157 -14.82 4.78 12.02
CA GLU A 157 -15.33 4.89 13.41
C GLU A 157 -14.21 5.07 14.44
N GLN A 158 -13.07 4.40 14.25
CA GLN A 158 -11.89 4.61 15.08
C GLN A 158 -11.29 6.01 14.86
N ALA A 159 -11.29 6.50 13.61
CA ALA A 159 -10.85 7.85 13.28
C ALA A 159 -11.67 8.92 13.99
N LYS A 160 -13.00 8.81 14.03
CA LYS A 160 -13.89 9.73 14.77
C LYS A 160 -13.52 9.78 16.26
N LYS A 161 -13.38 8.60 16.90
CA LYS A 161 -12.96 8.51 18.30
C LYS A 161 -11.59 9.13 18.54
N LEU A 162 -10.68 9.01 17.57
CA LEU A 162 -9.34 9.60 17.69
C LEU A 162 -9.39 11.13 17.62
N LEU A 163 -10.17 11.71 16.69
CA LEU A 163 -10.37 13.16 16.59
C LEU A 163 -10.98 13.71 17.89
N GLU A 164 -12.02 13.07 18.42
CA GLU A 164 -12.63 13.46 19.69
C GLU A 164 -11.61 13.40 20.85
N LYS A 165 -10.86 12.31 20.97
CA LYS A 165 -9.84 12.12 22.01
C LYS A 165 -8.80 13.22 22.04
N TYR A 166 -8.40 13.73 20.87
CA TYR A 166 -7.38 14.77 20.74
C TYR A 166 -7.95 16.17 20.55
N ASN A 167 -9.29 16.32 20.66
CA ASN A 167 -10.01 17.59 20.46
C ASN A 167 -9.62 18.28 19.14
N ILE A 168 -9.58 17.51 18.07
CA ILE A 168 -9.26 18.00 16.73
C ILE A 168 -10.54 18.48 16.05
N ASP A 169 -10.55 19.74 15.58
CA ASP A 169 -11.65 20.24 14.74
C ASP A 169 -11.58 19.55 13.38
N GLY A 170 -12.58 18.70 13.11
CA GLY A 170 -12.58 17.93 11.88
C GLY A 170 -13.74 16.97 11.72
N LYS A 171 -13.77 16.34 10.54
CA LYS A 171 -14.80 15.36 10.17
C LYS A 171 -14.19 14.16 9.48
N ILE A 172 -14.82 13.01 9.66
CA ILE A 172 -14.47 11.76 8.98
C ILE A 172 -15.61 11.34 8.09
N LEU A 173 -15.30 11.13 6.83
CA LEU A 173 -16.22 10.70 5.78
C LEU A 173 -15.98 9.22 5.48
N LYS A 174 -17.06 8.41 5.43
CA LYS A 174 -16.99 7.06 4.88
C LYS A 174 -17.24 7.14 3.37
N GLY A 175 -16.33 6.63 2.57
CA GLY A 175 -16.51 6.55 1.12
C GLY A 175 -15.21 6.33 0.37
N ASP A 176 -15.33 5.98 -0.91
CA ASP A 176 -14.19 5.96 -1.82
C ASP A 176 -13.82 7.38 -2.21
N PHE A 177 -12.56 7.73 -2.01
CA PHE A 177 -12.05 9.04 -2.42
C PHE A 177 -12.20 9.25 -3.93
N LEU A 178 -11.97 8.22 -4.75
CA LEU A 178 -12.10 8.32 -6.22
C LEU A 178 -13.53 8.59 -6.68
N GLU A 179 -14.53 8.10 -5.96
CA GLU A 179 -15.96 8.33 -6.26
C GLU A 179 -16.52 9.60 -5.61
N SER A 180 -15.82 10.16 -4.62
CA SER A 180 -16.31 11.28 -3.82
C SER A 180 -16.15 12.63 -4.53
N ASN A 181 -17.09 13.53 -4.31
CA ASN A 181 -17.03 14.90 -4.81
C ASN A 181 -17.05 15.90 -3.64
N PHE A 182 -16.03 16.75 -3.60
CA PHE A 182 -15.90 17.79 -2.58
C PHE A 182 -16.38 19.14 -3.15
N ARG A 183 -17.33 19.79 -2.47
CA ARG A 183 -17.76 21.14 -2.82
C ARG A 183 -16.71 22.17 -2.41
N ASP A 184 -16.19 22.00 -1.19
CA ASP A 184 -15.13 22.83 -0.65
C ASP A 184 -13.77 22.35 -1.15
N LYS A 185 -12.83 23.28 -1.28
CA LYS A 185 -11.45 22.99 -1.64
C LYS A 185 -10.57 23.10 -0.42
N PHE A 186 -9.43 22.41 -0.45
CA PHE A 186 -8.54 22.25 0.68
C PHE A 186 -7.17 22.89 0.41
N ASP A 187 -6.59 23.49 1.44
CA ASP A 187 -5.25 24.09 1.36
C ASP A 187 -4.15 23.02 1.32
N ILE A 188 -4.39 21.92 2.01
CA ILE A 188 -3.51 20.74 2.00
C ILE A 188 -4.33 19.52 1.63
N VAL A 189 -3.91 18.78 0.60
CA VAL A 189 -4.49 17.48 0.25
C VAL A 189 -3.40 16.43 0.33
N MET A 190 -3.59 15.44 1.18
CA MET A 190 -2.57 14.45 1.44
C MET A 190 -3.10 13.02 1.37
N CYS A 191 -2.18 12.06 1.20
CA CYS A 191 -2.43 10.65 1.43
C CYS A 191 -1.21 9.99 2.07
N GLN A 192 -1.45 8.94 2.86
CA GLN A 192 -0.36 8.22 3.51
C GLN A 192 -0.50 6.71 3.38
N SER A 193 0.48 6.07 2.75
CA SER A 193 0.55 4.62 2.52
C SER A 193 -0.66 4.08 1.73
N VAL A 194 -1.16 4.85 0.80
CA VAL A 194 -2.32 4.57 -0.05
C VAL A 194 -1.87 4.18 -1.46
N LEU A 195 -1.01 4.99 -2.08
CA LEU A 195 -0.73 4.92 -3.52
C LEU A 195 -0.17 3.58 -4.01
N ARG A 196 0.56 2.87 -3.16
CA ARG A 196 1.05 1.52 -3.52
C ARG A 196 -0.08 0.50 -3.73
N HIS A 197 -1.27 0.76 -3.19
CA HIS A 197 -2.45 -0.10 -3.30
C HIS A 197 -3.40 0.34 -4.42
N ILE A 198 -3.13 1.49 -5.04
CA ILE A 198 -3.98 2.08 -6.08
C ILE A 198 -3.42 1.72 -7.46
N GLY A 199 -4.23 1.05 -8.29
CA GLY A 199 -3.83 0.65 -9.63
C GLY A 199 -3.52 1.82 -10.57
N ASP A 200 -4.23 2.94 -10.42
CA ASP A 200 -3.99 4.19 -11.14
C ASP A 200 -3.65 5.33 -10.17
N SER A 201 -2.40 5.36 -9.73
CA SER A 201 -1.89 6.42 -8.86
C SER A 201 -1.96 7.81 -9.51
N LYS A 202 -1.89 7.89 -10.85
CA LYS A 202 -1.99 9.16 -11.58
C LYS A 202 -3.40 9.73 -11.50
N ALA A 203 -4.43 8.91 -11.68
CA ALA A 203 -5.82 9.34 -11.50
C ALA A 203 -6.09 9.77 -10.04
N PHE A 204 -5.54 9.04 -9.07
CA PHE A 204 -5.69 9.38 -7.66
C PHE A 204 -5.05 10.74 -7.34
N ILE A 205 -3.79 10.98 -7.74
CA ILE A 205 -3.10 12.27 -7.53
C ILE A 205 -3.80 13.39 -8.31
N SER A 206 -4.29 13.15 -9.54
CA SER A 206 -5.06 14.13 -10.29
C SER A 206 -6.31 14.58 -9.50
N LYS A 207 -7.02 13.64 -8.89
CA LYS A 207 -8.17 13.96 -8.05
C LYS A 207 -7.80 14.69 -6.76
N MET A 208 -6.63 14.40 -6.17
CA MET A 208 -6.09 15.20 -5.05
C MET A 208 -5.87 16.66 -5.48
N ILE A 209 -5.29 16.88 -6.67
CA ILE A 209 -5.09 18.23 -7.24
C ILE A 209 -6.43 18.95 -7.47
N ASP A 210 -7.43 18.24 -7.97
CA ASP A 210 -8.78 18.78 -8.17
C ASP A 210 -9.45 19.18 -6.85
N ALA A 211 -9.19 18.47 -5.76
CA ALA A 211 -9.69 18.80 -4.43
C ALA A 211 -8.97 19.98 -3.78
N ALA A 212 -7.79 20.37 -4.26
CA ALA A 212 -7.00 21.46 -3.70
C ALA A 212 -7.41 22.84 -4.25
N VAL A 213 -7.23 23.88 -3.42
CA VAL A 213 -7.27 25.29 -3.86
C VAL A 213 -6.11 25.58 -4.81
N ASP A 214 -6.20 26.65 -5.58
CA ASP A 214 -5.05 27.14 -6.36
C ASP A 214 -3.93 27.61 -5.41
N GLY A 215 -2.74 27.11 -5.62
CA GLY A 215 -1.61 27.27 -4.67
C GLY A 215 -1.65 26.30 -3.50
N GLY A 216 -2.59 25.33 -3.49
CA GLY A 216 -2.69 24.30 -2.45
C GLY A 216 -1.56 23.28 -2.51
N LEU A 217 -1.22 22.71 -1.37
CA LEU A 217 -0.15 21.75 -1.19
C LEU A 217 -0.66 20.32 -1.32
N ILE A 218 -0.02 19.53 -2.18
CA ILE A 218 -0.28 18.09 -2.37
C ILE A 218 0.85 17.30 -1.72
N ILE A 219 0.52 16.34 -0.85
CA ILE A 219 1.50 15.54 -0.12
C ILE A 219 1.19 14.04 -0.28
N CYS A 220 2.16 13.28 -0.76
CA CYS A 220 2.09 11.81 -0.82
C CYS A 220 3.18 11.22 0.07
N ILE A 221 2.77 10.42 1.07
CA ILE A 221 3.67 9.78 2.03
C ILE A 221 3.59 8.27 1.84
N ASP A 222 4.69 7.68 1.37
CA ASP A 222 4.76 6.24 1.11
C ASP A 222 6.05 5.63 1.66
N THR A 223 6.07 4.31 1.79
CA THR A 223 7.27 3.58 2.21
C THR A 223 8.03 3.10 0.98
N ASN A 224 9.31 3.44 0.89
CA ASN A 224 10.22 2.80 -0.05
C ASN A 224 10.58 1.42 0.49
N ARG A 225 10.08 0.38 -0.17
CA ARG A 225 10.25 -1.00 0.28
C ARG A 225 11.68 -1.50 0.24
N GLU A 226 12.47 -1.08 -0.72
CA GLU A 226 13.86 -1.47 -0.83
C GLU A 226 14.68 -0.91 0.35
N ILE A 227 14.53 0.38 0.66
CA ILE A 227 15.16 1.00 1.84
C ILE A 227 14.67 0.34 3.13
N GLU A 228 13.37 0.07 3.25
CA GLU A 228 12.81 -0.61 4.43
C GLU A 228 13.42 -2.01 4.61
N CYS A 229 13.58 -2.75 3.50
CA CYS A 229 14.16 -4.10 3.53
C CYS A 229 15.64 -4.10 3.89
N CYS A 230 16.42 -3.18 3.30
CA CYS A 230 17.86 -3.03 3.59
C CYS A 230 18.14 -2.25 4.88
N GLY A 231 17.13 -1.63 5.46
CA GLY A 231 17.23 -0.76 6.63
C GLY A 231 17.25 -1.47 7.97
N LEU A 232 17.68 -2.72 8.05
CA LEU A 232 17.72 -3.51 9.30
C LEU A 232 19.14 -3.99 9.58
N TYR A 233 19.66 -3.65 10.75
CA TYR A 233 20.87 -4.25 11.31
C TYR A 233 20.55 -4.85 12.69
N ILE A 234 20.97 -6.08 12.92
CA ILE A 234 20.80 -6.79 14.19
C ILE A 234 22.19 -7.22 14.68
N GLU A 235 22.51 -6.84 15.90
CA GLU A 235 23.78 -7.20 16.53
C GLU A 235 23.95 -8.71 16.60
N GLY A 236 25.09 -9.22 16.11
CA GLY A 236 25.40 -10.65 16.06
C GLY A 236 24.82 -11.40 14.87
N MET A 237 24.15 -10.73 13.94
CA MET A 237 23.74 -11.29 12.64
C MET A 237 24.56 -10.69 11.49
N ASP A 238 24.79 -11.48 10.44
CA ASP A 238 25.46 -10.98 9.24
C ASP A 238 24.58 -9.98 8.48
N TYR A 239 25.14 -8.81 8.16
CA TYR A 239 24.39 -7.74 7.48
C TYR A 239 24.04 -8.12 6.04
N GLY A 240 24.91 -8.85 5.35
CA GLY A 240 24.63 -9.33 4.00
C GLY A 240 23.43 -10.26 3.96
N ASP A 241 23.35 -11.20 4.93
CA ASP A 241 22.18 -12.08 5.08
C ASP A 241 20.89 -11.28 5.35
N LEU A 242 20.97 -10.21 6.16
CA LEU A 242 19.82 -9.37 6.45
C LEU A 242 19.34 -8.59 5.23
N CYS A 243 20.24 -8.19 4.32
CA CYS A 243 19.96 -7.39 3.13
C CYS A 243 19.66 -8.23 1.86
N ASP A 244 19.75 -9.56 1.90
CA ASP A 244 19.38 -10.37 0.73
C ASP A 244 17.85 -10.41 0.53
N HIS A 245 17.39 -9.76 -0.54
CA HIS A 245 15.98 -9.65 -0.92
C HIS A 245 15.71 -10.06 -2.37
N SER A 246 16.59 -10.87 -2.95
CA SER A 246 16.53 -11.26 -4.38
C SER A 246 15.16 -11.83 -4.79
N GLY A 247 14.55 -12.67 -3.95
CA GLY A 247 13.21 -13.19 -4.17
C GLY A 247 12.12 -12.11 -4.08
N ALA A 248 12.25 -11.15 -3.15
CA ALA A 248 11.27 -10.07 -2.99
C ALA A 248 11.15 -9.18 -4.22
N ILE A 249 12.25 -8.94 -4.95
CA ILE A 249 12.24 -8.15 -6.19
C ILE A 249 11.34 -8.82 -7.25
N LYS A 250 11.38 -10.13 -7.37
CA LYS A 250 10.50 -10.87 -8.30
C LYS A 250 9.04 -10.74 -7.89
N HIS A 251 8.74 -10.89 -6.60
CA HIS A 251 7.42 -10.69 -6.07
C HIS A 251 6.90 -9.26 -6.37
N TRP A 252 7.68 -8.22 -6.08
CA TRP A 252 7.29 -6.84 -6.38
C TRP A 252 7.04 -6.58 -7.85
N LYS A 253 7.84 -7.18 -8.73
CA LYS A 253 7.66 -7.07 -10.18
C LYS A 253 6.37 -7.76 -10.62
N SER A 254 6.09 -8.96 -10.12
CA SER A 254 4.86 -9.70 -10.39
C SER A 254 3.61 -8.93 -9.91
N GLU A 255 3.65 -8.37 -8.71
CA GLU A 255 2.57 -7.53 -8.18
C GLU A 255 2.30 -6.31 -9.08
N LEU A 256 3.36 -5.63 -9.55
CA LEU A 256 3.20 -4.48 -10.43
C LEU A 256 2.60 -4.88 -11.79
N GLU A 257 3.03 -6.00 -12.36
CA GLU A 257 2.55 -6.48 -13.66
C GLU A 257 1.11 -6.97 -13.60
N ASN A 258 0.74 -7.72 -12.56
CA ASN A 258 -0.53 -8.44 -12.47
C ASN A 258 -1.62 -7.64 -11.73
N SER A 259 -1.30 -7.06 -10.57
CA SER A 259 -2.27 -6.36 -9.71
C SER A 259 -2.12 -4.83 -9.73
N LYS A 260 -1.15 -4.31 -10.48
CA LYS A 260 -0.78 -2.88 -10.51
C LYS A 260 -0.37 -2.33 -9.14
N ARG A 261 -0.12 -3.19 -8.16
CA ARG A 261 0.38 -2.79 -6.83
C ARG A 261 1.84 -2.38 -6.93
N ASP A 262 2.11 -1.10 -6.74
CA ASP A 262 3.44 -0.51 -6.98
C ASP A 262 4.25 -0.36 -5.69
N TYR A 263 5.14 -1.29 -5.42
CA TYR A 263 6.06 -1.20 -4.27
C TYR A 263 7.12 -0.09 -4.41
N ALA A 264 7.27 0.47 -5.61
CA ALA A 264 8.12 1.63 -5.88
C ALA A 264 7.32 2.95 -6.01
N ALA A 265 6.03 2.99 -5.66
CA ALA A 265 5.19 4.19 -5.72
C ALA A 265 5.89 5.39 -5.06
N ALA A 266 6.50 5.19 -3.90
CA ALA A 266 7.27 6.21 -3.19
C ALA A 266 8.34 6.92 -4.05
N MET A 267 8.94 6.21 -5.01
CA MET A 267 9.95 6.75 -5.91
C MET A 267 9.35 7.39 -7.17
N ARG A 268 8.12 7.03 -7.53
CA ARG A 268 7.44 7.50 -8.75
C ARG A 268 6.55 8.71 -8.53
N ASN A 269 6.10 8.96 -7.30
CA ASN A 269 5.15 10.03 -6.99
C ASN A 269 5.57 11.39 -7.55
N ALA A 270 6.86 11.76 -7.46
CA ALA A 270 7.34 13.04 -7.99
C ALA A 270 7.25 13.13 -9.53
N TYR A 271 7.47 12.02 -10.23
CA TYR A 271 7.33 11.98 -11.69
C TYR A 271 5.87 12.17 -12.09
N VAL A 272 4.95 11.52 -11.38
CA VAL A 272 3.49 11.67 -11.60
C VAL A 272 3.06 13.11 -11.30
N MET A 273 3.50 13.70 -10.19
CA MET A 273 3.21 15.10 -9.85
C MET A 273 3.72 16.05 -10.92
N ARG A 274 4.92 15.81 -11.47
CA ARG A 274 5.48 16.60 -12.57
C ARG A 274 4.63 16.51 -13.84
N GLU A 275 4.21 15.30 -14.22
CA GLU A 275 3.35 15.10 -15.39
C GLU A 275 2.00 15.79 -15.24
N LEU A 276 1.46 15.84 -14.01
CA LEU A 276 0.22 16.54 -13.69
C LEU A 276 0.39 18.06 -13.49
N GLY A 277 1.61 18.58 -13.68
CA GLY A 277 1.88 20.02 -13.73
C GLY A 277 2.01 20.72 -12.38
N LEU A 278 2.24 19.99 -11.29
CA LEU A 278 2.55 20.61 -10.00
C LEU A 278 3.87 21.42 -10.07
N ALA A 279 3.94 22.46 -9.25
CA ALA A 279 5.13 23.30 -9.10
C ALA A 279 5.95 22.90 -7.85
N ASP A 280 7.21 23.31 -7.80
CA ASP A 280 8.12 23.21 -6.65
C ASP A 280 8.11 21.82 -5.99
N ILE A 281 8.12 20.77 -6.84
CA ILE A 281 8.10 19.39 -6.39
C ILE A 281 9.42 19.06 -5.68
N ASP A 282 9.31 18.51 -4.45
CA ASP A 282 10.47 18.03 -3.69
C ASP A 282 10.14 16.69 -3.00
N ILE A 283 11.18 15.96 -2.63
CA ILE A 283 11.08 14.68 -1.93
C ILE A 283 11.94 14.78 -0.67
N ARG A 284 11.35 14.44 0.46
CA ARG A 284 12.04 14.29 1.74
C ARG A 284 11.91 12.84 2.24
N MET A 285 12.84 12.44 3.08
CA MET A 285 12.74 11.18 3.79
C MET A 285 12.47 11.45 5.27
N SER A 286 11.56 10.70 5.89
CA SER A 286 11.37 10.76 7.34
C SER A 286 12.70 10.42 8.03
N ASP A 287 13.09 11.24 8.98
CA ASP A 287 14.34 11.11 9.75
C ASP A 287 14.30 9.99 10.80
N LYS A 288 13.18 9.24 10.88
CA LYS A 288 12.98 8.21 11.91
C LYS A 288 13.86 7.01 11.68
N VAL A 289 14.85 6.87 12.53
CA VAL A 289 15.65 5.66 12.73
C VAL A 289 15.38 5.15 14.14
N SER A 290 15.05 3.88 14.25
CA SER A 290 14.87 3.23 15.55
C SER A 290 16.17 2.52 15.91
N PHE A 291 16.74 2.90 17.05
CA PHE A 291 17.79 2.12 17.73
C PHE A 291 17.18 1.52 18.99
N VAL A 292 17.24 0.22 19.12
CA VAL A 292 16.67 -0.53 20.25
C VAL A 292 17.81 -1.32 20.90
N CYS A 293 18.00 -1.11 22.21
CA CYS A 293 19.07 -1.74 22.96
C CYS A 293 18.62 -2.09 24.38
N PRO A 294 19.29 -3.04 25.05
CA PRO A 294 18.86 -3.58 26.36
C PRO A 294 18.75 -2.53 27.48
N GLU A 295 19.47 -1.43 27.37
CA GLU A 295 19.43 -0.34 28.36
C GLU A 295 18.14 0.49 28.33
N GLN A 296 17.31 0.32 27.30
CA GLN A 296 16.04 1.03 27.17
C GLN A 296 14.94 0.35 27.94
N SER A 297 14.15 1.09 28.70
CA SER A 297 13.03 0.57 29.52
C SER A 297 11.93 -0.12 28.72
N ASN A 298 11.82 0.17 27.42
CA ASN A 298 10.84 -0.42 26.50
C ASN A 298 11.46 -1.44 25.52
N HIS A 299 12.67 -1.89 25.77
CA HIS A 299 13.41 -2.80 24.91
C HIS A 299 12.62 -4.06 24.56
N ASP A 300 12.12 -4.78 25.56
CA ASP A 300 11.37 -6.03 25.38
C ASP A 300 10.08 -5.81 24.57
N THR A 301 9.39 -4.70 24.84
CA THR A 301 8.20 -4.31 24.08
C THR A 301 8.53 -4.11 22.61
N LYS A 302 9.65 -3.43 22.32
CA LYS A 302 10.09 -3.16 20.94
C LYS A 302 10.50 -4.43 20.19
N ILE A 303 11.14 -5.38 20.87
CA ILE A 303 11.46 -6.70 20.28
C ILE A 303 10.18 -7.46 19.98
N ASN A 304 9.24 -7.54 20.94
CA ASN A 304 7.95 -8.19 20.74
C ASN A 304 7.18 -7.57 19.58
N ASP A 305 7.07 -6.23 19.53
CA ASP A 305 6.42 -5.53 18.42
C ASP A 305 7.04 -5.86 17.06
N PHE A 306 8.37 -6.03 17.00
CA PHE A 306 9.06 -6.45 15.79
C PHE A 306 8.68 -7.89 15.41
N ILE A 307 8.77 -8.83 16.34
CA ILE A 307 8.44 -10.25 16.13
C ILE A 307 6.97 -10.39 15.71
N ASP A 308 6.04 -9.76 16.43
CA ASP A 308 4.61 -9.78 16.12
C ASP A 308 4.33 -9.27 14.71
N SER A 309 5.02 -8.18 14.32
CA SER A 309 4.88 -7.61 12.97
C SER A 309 5.29 -8.56 11.84
N LYS A 310 6.19 -9.50 12.12
CA LYS A 310 6.64 -10.52 11.16
C LYS A 310 5.79 -11.78 11.25
N SER A 311 5.45 -12.21 12.46
CA SER A 311 4.61 -13.40 12.70
C SER A 311 3.25 -13.28 12.04
N LEU A 312 2.69 -12.09 11.97
CA LEU A 312 1.44 -11.82 11.27
C LEU A 312 1.43 -12.34 9.82
N TRP A 313 2.56 -12.28 9.11
CA TRP A 313 2.68 -12.62 7.69
C TRP A 313 3.33 -13.98 7.44
N TYR A 314 4.04 -14.53 8.43
CA TYR A 314 4.97 -15.67 8.24
C TYR A 314 4.87 -16.74 9.32
N SER A 315 3.86 -16.69 10.20
CA SER A 315 3.64 -17.72 11.23
C SER A 315 3.22 -19.06 10.64
N ASP A 316 2.33 -19.04 9.64
CA ASP A 316 2.05 -20.22 8.83
C ASP A 316 3.02 -20.24 7.65
N VAL A 317 4.02 -21.11 7.75
CA VAL A 317 5.13 -21.21 6.79
C VAL A 317 4.64 -21.64 5.41
N GLU A 318 3.78 -22.67 5.35
CA GLU A 318 3.33 -23.21 4.06
C GLU A 318 2.39 -22.21 3.36
N GLU A 319 1.46 -21.59 4.06
CA GLU A 319 0.61 -20.54 3.50
C GLU A 319 1.46 -19.35 3.01
N ALA A 320 2.46 -18.93 3.77
CA ALA A 320 3.36 -17.84 3.38
C ALA A 320 4.19 -18.20 2.13
N VAL A 321 4.70 -19.43 2.06
CA VAL A 321 5.46 -19.92 0.89
C VAL A 321 4.56 -19.98 -0.34
N GLU A 322 3.36 -20.59 -0.25
CA GLU A 322 2.44 -20.67 -1.39
C GLU A 322 2.00 -19.29 -1.86
N ARG A 323 1.73 -18.35 -0.95
CA ARG A 323 1.43 -16.96 -1.31
C ARG A 323 2.56 -16.32 -2.12
N LEU A 324 3.82 -16.49 -1.70
CA LEU A 324 4.98 -15.95 -2.41
C LEU A 324 5.21 -16.62 -3.78
N ILE A 325 4.93 -17.91 -3.89
CA ILE A 325 4.99 -18.64 -5.17
C ILE A 325 3.93 -18.08 -6.13
N ASN A 326 2.71 -17.87 -5.67
CA ASN A 326 1.63 -17.28 -6.47
C ASN A 326 1.97 -15.86 -6.97
N HIS A 327 2.89 -15.17 -6.30
CA HIS A 327 3.41 -13.87 -6.68
C HIS A 327 4.79 -13.91 -7.37
N GLY A 328 5.15 -15.02 -7.98
CA GLY A 328 6.28 -15.12 -8.92
C GLY A 328 7.61 -15.59 -8.33
N MET A 329 7.69 -15.95 -7.04
CA MET A 329 8.87 -16.62 -6.50
C MET A 329 8.90 -18.11 -6.88
N THR A 330 10.08 -18.67 -7.04
CA THR A 330 10.23 -20.13 -7.00
C THR A 330 10.03 -20.64 -5.56
N ARG A 331 9.68 -21.91 -5.39
CA ARG A 331 9.54 -22.51 -4.05
C ARG A 331 10.81 -22.31 -3.19
N ASN A 332 11.97 -22.54 -3.75
CA ASN A 332 13.24 -22.35 -3.03
C ASN A 332 13.47 -20.90 -2.58
N GLU A 333 13.12 -19.91 -3.41
CA GLU A 333 13.21 -18.49 -3.04
C GLU A 333 12.20 -18.14 -1.94
N ALA A 334 10.98 -18.63 -2.05
CA ALA A 334 9.93 -18.39 -1.06
C ALA A 334 10.30 -19.02 0.31
N GLU A 335 10.73 -20.28 0.32
CA GLU A 335 11.21 -20.98 1.52
C GLU A 335 12.42 -20.26 2.15
N THR A 336 13.37 -19.80 1.33
CA THR A 336 14.53 -19.03 1.80
C THR A 336 14.10 -17.72 2.43
N TYR A 337 13.17 -17.00 1.80
CA TYR A 337 12.68 -15.72 2.31
C TYR A 337 11.90 -15.86 3.63
N VAL A 338 10.99 -16.82 3.71
CA VAL A 338 10.23 -17.12 4.93
C VAL A 338 11.17 -17.64 6.02
N GLY A 339 12.07 -18.56 5.68
CA GLY A 339 13.07 -19.12 6.60
C GLY A 339 13.99 -18.06 7.19
N LYS A 340 14.44 -17.07 6.38
CA LYS A 340 15.21 -15.92 6.86
C LYS A 340 14.41 -15.11 7.89
N THR A 341 13.16 -14.82 7.61
CA THR A 341 12.31 -14.06 8.51
C THR A 341 12.14 -14.78 9.85
N ASN A 342 11.88 -16.08 9.82
CA ASN A 342 11.76 -16.91 11.03
C ASN A 342 13.10 -17.00 11.79
N LYS A 343 14.23 -17.10 11.08
CA LYS A 343 15.58 -17.08 11.69
C LYS A 343 15.81 -15.77 12.46
N ILE A 344 15.40 -14.63 11.90
CA ILE A 344 15.48 -13.31 12.55
C ILE A 344 14.63 -13.29 13.82
N CYS A 345 13.36 -13.70 13.74
CA CYS A 345 12.45 -13.71 14.89
C CYS A 345 12.98 -14.62 16.01
N ASN A 346 13.40 -15.83 15.68
CA ASN A 346 13.98 -16.77 16.63
C ASN A 346 15.27 -16.24 17.27
N TYR A 347 16.12 -15.57 16.49
CA TYR A 347 17.34 -14.96 17.01
C TYR A 347 17.04 -13.85 18.03
N LEU A 348 16.10 -12.96 17.71
CA LEU A 348 15.66 -11.89 18.60
C LEU A 348 15.05 -12.45 19.89
N GLU A 349 14.18 -13.47 19.79
CA GLU A 349 13.56 -14.11 20.97
C GLU A 349 14.59 -14.75 21.88
N ASN A 350 15.52 -15.53 21.30
CA ASN A 350 16.57 -16.26 22.06
C ASN A 350 17.64 -15.32 22.66
N ASN A 351 17.77 -14.11 22.14
CA ASN A 351 18.77 -13.13 22.61
C ASN A 351 18.13 -11.87 23.21
N LYS A 352 16.84 -11.92 23.53
CA LYS A 352 16.01 -10.81 23.96
C LYS A 352 16.66 -9.92 25.03
N ASN A 353 17.37 -10.50 25.98
CA ASN A 353 17.99 -9.76 27.09
C ASN A 353 19.29 -9.01 26.74
N LYS A 354 19.83 -9.18 25.54
CA LYS A 354 21.17 -8.67 25.20
C LYS A 354 21.32 -8.15 23.77
N VAL A 355 20.33 -8.35 22.91
CA VAL A 355 20.42 -7.96 21.50
C VAL A 355 20.03 -6.51 21.28
N ALA A 356 20.81 -5.82 20.48
CA ALA A 356 20.44 -4.51 19.95
C ALA A 356 20.14 -4.58 18.45
N PHE A 357 19.29 -3.69 17.96
CA PHE A 357 19.07 -3.54 16.53
C PHE A 357 18.79 -2.10 16.11
N THR A 358 19.14 -1.77 14.87
CA THR A 358 18.79 -0.51 14.20
C THR A 358 17.84 -0.78 13.05
N ARG A 359 16.81 0.05 12.90
CA ARG A 359 15.83 -0.07 11.82
C ARG A 359 15.46 1.27 11.20
N PHE A 360 15.55 1.33 9.88
CA PHE A 360 14.97 2.39 9.04
C PHE A 360 13.61 1.93 8.51
N LYS A 361 12.63 2.83 8.47
CA LYS A 361 11.33 2.51 7.86
C LYS A 361 11.19 2.98 6.42
N GLY A 362 12.12 3.77 5.91
CA GLY A 362 12.18 4.19 4.51
C GLY A 362 10.97 5.00 4.03
N LYS A 363 10.33 5.79 4.91
CA LYS A 363 9.21 6.64 4.51
C LYS A 363 9.69 7.85 3.75
N THR A 364 9.15 8.05 2.55
CA THR A 364 9.35 9.24 1.73
C THR A 364 8.12 10.14 1.79
N ILE A 365 8.35 11.43 1.71
CA ILE A 365 7.38 12.50 1.71
C ILE A 365 7.59 13.25 0.40
N THR A 366 6.77 12.97 -0.59
CA THR A 366 6.78 13.66 -1.88
C THR A 366 5.70 14.73 -1.84
N PHE A 367 6.03 15.95 -2.22
CA PHE A 367 5.07 17.04 -2.21
C PHE A 367 5.30 18.03 -3.36
N GLY A 368 4.28 18.82 -3.67
CA GLY A 368 4.31 19.86 -4.67
C GLY A 368 3.07 20.74 -4.57
N TRP A 369 3.12 21.90 -5.21
CA TRP A 369 2.03 22.89 -5.14
C TRP A 369 1.22 22.91 -6.43
N LYS A 370 -0.10 22.97 -6.30
CA LYS A 370 -0.99 23.27 -7.41
C LYS A 370 -0.68 24.67 -7.91
N ARG A 371 -0.48 24.83 -9.22
CA ARG A 371 -0.23 26.16 -9.80
C ARG A 371 -1.41 27.09 -9.58
N ARG A 372 -1.13 28.35 -9.31
CA ARG A 372 -2.14 29.41 -9.33
C ARG A 372 -2.48 29.69 -10.79
N VAL A 373 -3.76 29.62 -11.14
CA VAL A 373 -4.28 29.98 -12.45
C VAL A 373 -4.58 31.47 -12.49
#